data_b85cebd70770dd05b28e2bdf7b8e5029
#
_entry.id   b85cebd70770dd05b28e2bdf7b8e5029
#
_cell.length_a   1.000
_cell.length_b   1.000
_cell.length_c   1.000
_cell.angle_alpha   90.00
_cell.angle_beta   90.00
_cell.angle_gamma   90.00
#
_symmetry.space_group_name_H-M   'P 1'
#
loop_
_entity.id
_entity.type
_entity.pdbx_description
1 polymer ?
#
loop_
_entity_poly.entity_id
_entity_poly.type
_entity_poly.pdbx_seq_one_letter_code
_entity_poly.pdbx_strand_id
1 'polypeptide(L)'
;MLVKPENLRGAANICSDGGRRPLAAMFGADETQRGGGLAIYCLFYNAQKRDLDVLKAEFPAEGPLNYPSLTTLLPAAAWYERELHDMFGFIPEGHPDLRPLVLHESFPEG
;
A
#
# COMPACT_ATOMS: atom_id res chain seq x y z
N MET A 1 -7.86 4.68 -10.86
CA MET A 1 -6.64 5.32 -11.40
C MET A 1 -5.50 4.32 -11.35
N LEU A 2 -4.79 4.17 -12.44
CA LEU A 2 -3.65 3.26 -12.53
C LEU A 2 -2.37 4.09 -12.57
N VAL A 3 -1.41 3.78 -11.69
CA VAL A 3 -0.16 4.52 -11.62
C VAL A 3 1.02 3.58 -11.52
N LYS A 4 2.22 4.12 -11.76
CA LYS A 4 3.45 3.42 -11.48
C LYS A 4 3.76 3.50 -9.98
N PRO A 5 4.53 2.54 -9.44
CA PRO A 5 4.84 2.53 -8.00
C PRO A 5 5.44 3.85 -7.50
N GLU A 6 6.33 4.45 -8.28
CA GLU A 6 6.98 5.70 -7.85
C GLU A 6 6.00 6.87 -7.77
N ASN A 7 4.84 6.77 -8.40
CA ASN A 7 3.82 7.81 -8.39
C ASN A 7 2.70 7.53 -7.39
N LEU A 8 2.79 6.44 -6.64
CA LEU A 8 1.70 6.01 -5.78
C LEU A 8 1.38 7.03 -4.70
N ARG A 9 2.42 7.59 -4.05
CA ARG A 9 2.19 8.55 -2.97
C ARG A 9 1.54 9.84 -3.48
N GLY A 10 2.02 10.36 -4.61
CA GLY A 10 1.41 11.55 -5.19
C GLY A 10 -0.04 11.33 -5.59
N ALA A 11 -0.33 10.16 -6.20
CA ALA A 11 -1.69 9.82 -6.58
C ALA A 11 -2.58 9.63 -5.34
N ALA A 12 -2.04 9.02 -4.28
CA ALA A 12 -2.79 8.86 -3.03
C ALA A 12 -3.13 10.20 -2.40
N ASN A 13 -2.21 11.18 -2.50
CA ASN A 13 -2.49 12.52 -2.01
C ASN A 13 -3.68 13.14 -2.73
N ILE A 14 -3.77 12.92 -4.03
CA ILE A 14 -4.89 13.43 -4.83
C ILE A 14 -6.18 12.69 -4.49
N CYS A 15 -6.14 11.36 -4.47
CA CYS A 15 -7.34 10.55 -4.20
C CYS A 15 -7.88 10.77 -2.80
N SER A 16 -7.00 11.01 -1.82
CA SER A 16 -7.40 11.25 -0.44
C SER A 16 -7.74 12.70 -0.17
N ASP A 17 -7.65 13.56 -1.16
CA ASP A 17 -7.87 15.01 -1.01
C ASP A 17 -6.99 15.58 0.11
N GLY A 18 -5.68 15.34 0.00
CA GLY A 18 -4.72 15.80 0.98
C GLY A 18 -4.83 15.12 2.33
N GLY A 19 -5.35 13.90 2.35
CA GLY A 19 -5.55 13.14 3.58
C GLY A 19 -6.90 13.31 4.24
N ARG A 20 -7.81 14.10 3.62
CA ARG A 20 -9.13 14.33 4.20
C ARG A 20 -10.08 13.15 3.99
N ARG A 21 -9.93 12.42 2.89
CA ARG A 21 -10.76 11.25 2.61
C ARG A 21 -10.11 10.03 3.22
N PRO A 22 -10.86 9.22 3.98
CA PRO A 22 -10.24 8.10 4.68
C PRO A 22 -9.80 7.01 3.71
N LEU A 23 -8.68 6.38 4.05
CA LEU A 23 -8.23 5.16 3.39
C LEU A 23 -9.09 4.02 3.92
N ALA A 24 -9.98 3.52 3.08
CA ALA A 24 -10.91 2.46 3.48
C ALA A 24 -10.22 1.09 3.51
N ALA A 25 -9.28 0.87 2.59
CA ALA A 25 -8.54 -0.39 2.54
C ALA A 25 -7.29 -0.21 1.68
N MET A 26 -6.29 -1.05 1.92
CA MET A 26 -5.09 -1.13 1.12
C MET A 26 -4.65 -2.59 1.13
N PHE A 27 -4.47 -3.18 -0.04
CA PHE A 27 -4.13 -4.59 -0.12
C PHE A 27 -3.32 -4.89 -1.36
N GLY A 28 -2.62 -6.04 -1.33
CA GLY A 28 -1.85 -6.51 -2.45
C GLY A 28 -2.59 -7.58 -3.23
N ALA A 29 -2.21 -7.73 -4.48
CA ALA A 29 -2.76 -8.77 -5.34
C ALA A 29 -1.65 -9.34 -6.22
N ASP A 30 -1.69 -10.65 -6.42
CA ASP A 30 -0.77 -11.32 -7.32
C ASP A 30 -1.52 -11.57 -8.64
N GLU A 31 -1.11 -10.82 -9.66
CA GLU A 31 -1.74 -10.88 -10.98
C GLU A 31 -0.86 -11.58 -12.00
N THR A 32 0.11 -12.37 -11.54
CA THR A 32 1.03 -13.05 -12.45
C THR A 32 0.32 -14.02 -13.39
N GLN A 33 -0.79 -14.60 -12.98
CA GLN A 33 -1.58 -15.50 -13.82
C GLN A 33 -2.23 -14.77 -14.99
N ARG A 34 -2.32 -13.44 -14.93
CA ARG A 34 -2.88 -12.62 -16.01
C ARG A 34 -1.78 -11.95 -16.82
N GLY A 35 -0.55 -12.40 -16.66
CA GLY A 35 0.59 -11.82 -17.35
C GLY A 35 1.16 -10.57 -16.71
N GLY A 36 0.69 -10.21 -15.52
CA GLY A 36 1.21 -9.07 -14.78
C GLY A 36 2.19 -9.48 -13.71
N GLY A 37 2.42 -8.59 -12.75
CA GLY A 37 3.21 -8.88 -11.56
C GLY A 37 2.34 -8.74 -10.33
N LEU A 38 2.91 -8.14 -9.29
CA LEU A 38 2.16 -7.80 -8.09
C LEU A 38 1.55 -6.42 -8.24
N ALA A 39 0.48 -6.16 -7.50
CA ALA A 39 -0.18 -4.86 -7.51
C ALA A 39 -0.57 -4.47 -6.10
N ILE A 40 -0.62 -3.15 -5.85
CA ILE A 40 -1.18 -2.61 -4.61
C ILE A 40 -2.43 -1.83 -4.97
N TYR A 41 -3.51 -2.11 -4.26
CA TYR A 41 -4.78 -1.40 -4.40
C TYR A 41 -5.02 -0.56 -3.17
N CYS A 42 -5.43 0.69 -3.38
CA CYS A 42 -5.85 1.58 -2.29
C CYS A 42 -7.27 2.05 -2.58
N LEU A 43 -8.13 1.94 -1.59
CA LEU A 43 -9.53 2.33 -1.70
C LEU A 43 -9.77 3.52 -0.79
N PHE A 44 -10.28 4.61 -1.36
CA PHE A 44 -10.59 5.83 -0.60
C PHE A 44 -12.09 6.08 -0.64
N TYR A 45 -12.67 6.34 0.52
CA TYR A 45 -14.09 6.65 0.58
C TYR A 45 -14.33 8.09 0.13
N ASN A 46 -15.24 8.24 -0.85
CA ASN A 46 -15.64 9.54 -1.34
C ASN A 46 -17.10 9.79 -0.95
N ALA A 47 -17.30 10.59 0.10
CA ALA A 47 -18.63 10.82 0.64
C ALA A 47 -19.56 11.53 -0.34
N GLN A 48 -18.99 12.39 -1.19
CA GLN A 48 -19.80 13.15 -2.15
C GLN A 48 -20.41 12.23 -3.19
N LYS A 49 -19.66 11.22 -3.62
CA LYS A 49 -20.18 10.22 -4.57
C LYS A 49 -20.87 9.06 -3.88
N ARG A 50 -20.70 8.90 -2.57
CA ARG A 50 -21.11 7.72 -1.82
C ARG A 50 -20.54 6.44 -2.43
N ASP A 51 -19.25 6.50 -2.76
CA ASP A 51 -18.59 5.41 -3.46
C ASP A 51 -17.12 5.39 -3.07
N LEU A 52 -16.40 4.39 -3.55
CA LEU A 52 -14.98 4.24 -3.32
C LEU A 52 -14.21 4.66 -4.57
N ASP A 53 -13.17 5.46 -4.37
CA ASP A 53 -12.20 5.71 -5.43
C ASP A 53 -11.09 4.67 -5.32
N VAL A 54 -10.76 4.04 -6.44
CA VAL A 54 -9.76 2.96 -6.49
C VAL A 54 -8.49 3.49 -7.12
N LEU A 55 -7.39 3.29 -6.40
CA LEU A 55 -6.05 3.61 -6.89
C LEU A 55 -5.27 2.31 -6.96
N LYS A 56 -4.68 2.02 -8.11
CA LYS A 56 -3.91 0.80 -8.32
C LYS A 56 -2.50 1.13 -8.77
N ALA A 57 -1.51 0.52 -8.11
CA ALA A 57 -0.13 0.58 -8.55
C ALA A 57 0.29 -0.81 -9.01
N GLU A 58 0.79 -0.91 -10.25
CA GLU A 58 1.27 -2.17 -10.79
C GLU A 58 2.80 -2.21 -10.75
N PHE A 59 3.32 -3.35 -10.27
CA PHE A 59 4.76 -3.58 -10.19
C PHE A 59 5.17 -4.56 -11.28
N PRO A 60 6.32 -4.34 -11.95
CA PRO A 60 6.79 -5.28 -12.96
C PRO A 60 7.01 -6.67 -12.36
N ALA A 61 6.75 -7.70 -13.17
CA ALA A 61 6.84 -9.08 -12.70
C ALA A 61 8.22 -9.43 -12.13
N GLU A 62 9.28 -8.81 -12.66
CA GLU A 62 10.64 -9.07 -12.20
C GLU A 62 11.33 -7.80 -11.73
N GLY A 63 10.57 -6.79 -11.39
CA GLY A 63 11.11 -5.53 -10.94
C GLY A 63 11.18 -5.44 -9.42
N PRO A 64 11.75 -4.33 -8.92
CA PRO A 64 11.78 -4.10 -7.48
C PRO A 64 10.40 -3.84 -6.93
N LEU A 65 10.22 -4.14 -5.65
CA LEU A 65 8.93 -3.94 -4.97
C LEU A 65 8.95 -2.72 -4.05
N ASN A 66 9.83 -1.77 -4.35
CA ASN A 66 9.94 -0.53 -3.59
C ASN A 66 8.89 0.47 -4.07
N TYR A 67 8.35 1.24 -3.14
CA TYR A 67 7.45 2.35 -3.45
C TYR A 67 7.50 3.36 -2.29
N PRO A 68 7.17 4.64 -2.54
CA PRO A 68 7.16 5.62 -1.45
C PRO A 68 6.05 5.30 -0.45
N SER A 69 6.40 5.21 0.82
CA SER A 69 5.41 4.92 1.87
C SER A 69 4.32 5.97 1.92
N LEU A 70 3.10 5.53 2.19
CA LEU A 70 1.94 6.41 2.36
C LEU A 70 1.73 6.81 3.82
N THR A 71 2.49 6.24 4.75
CA THR A 71 2.21 6.40 6.19
C THR A 71 2.29 7.83 6.67
N THR A 72 3.24 8.61 6.16
CA THR A 72 3.37 10.01 6.59
C THR A 72 2.22 10.88 6.09
N LEU A 73 1.62 10.50 4.97
CA LEU A 73 0.45 11.19 4.43
C LEU A 73 -0.84 10.66 5.05
N LEU A 74 -0.91 9.34 5.21
CA LEU A 74 -2.09 8.62 5.67
C LEU A 74 -1.67 7.67 6.79
N PRO A 75 -1.72 8.11 8.06
CA PRO A 75 -1.24 7.24 9.16
C PRO A 75 -1.91 5.88 9.21
N ALA A 76 -3.16 5.76 8.75
CA ALA A 76 -3.85 4.48 8.69
C ALA A 76 -3.14 3.47 7.77
N ALA A 77 -2.31 3.95 6.85
CA ALA A 77 -1.59 3.06 5.95
C ALA A 77 -0.50 2.26 6.65
N ALA A 78 -0.05 2.69 7.83
CA ALA A 78 1.07 2.04 8.51
C ALA A 78 0.83 0.54 8.71
N TRP A 79 -0.36 0.17 9.17
CA TRP A 79 -0.71 -1.24 9.38
C TRP A 79 -0.73 -2.00 8.06
N TYR A 80 -1.40 -1.43 7.06
CA TYR A 80 -1.53 -2.09 5.76
C TYR A 80 -0.17 -2.30 5.11
N GLU A 81 0.73 -1.31 5.21
CA GLU A 81 2.06 -1.42 4.60
C GLU A 81 2.90 -2.50 5.26
N ARG A 82 2.75 -2.67 6.57
CA ARG A 82 3.45 -3.76 7.27
C ARG A 82 2.94 -5.12 6.81
N GLU A 83 1.63 -5.25 6.62
CA GLU A 83 1.06 -6.49 6.10
C GLU A 83 1.56 -6.78 4.70
N LEU A 84 1.60 -5.76 3.83
CA LEU A 84 2.09 -5.91 2.47
C LEU A 84 3.55 -6.33 2.44
N HIS A 85 4.35 -5.75 3.34
CA HIS A 85 5.76 -6.10 3.45
C HIS A 85 5.91 -7.58 3.89
N ASP A 86 5.14 -8.00 4.88
CA ASP A 86 5.24 -9.35 5.41
C ASP A 86 4.73 -10.40 4.42
N MET A 87 3.65 -10.10 3.69
CA MET A 87 2.99 -11.09 2.84
C MET A 87 3.60 -11.17 1.44
N PHE A 88 4.04 -10.04 0.89
CA PHE A 88 4.48 -9.97 -0.50
C PHE A 88 5.92 -9.51 -0.67
N GLY A 89 6.53 -8.95 0.37
CA GLY A 89 7.87 -8.40 0.27
C GLY A 89 7.92 -6.98 -0.27
N PHE A 90 6.79 -6.26 -0.32
CA PHE A 90 6.80 -4.85 -0.71
C PHE A 90 7.65 -4.04 0.27
N ILE A 91 8.34 -3.04 -0.24
CA ILE A 91 9.23 -2.20 0.56
C ILE A 91 8.74 -0.76 0.51
N PRO A 92 7.97 -0.32 1.53
CA PRO A 92 7.52 1.07 1.62
C PRO A 92 8.65 1.96 2.12
N GLU A 93 9.27 2.69 1.20
CA GLU A 93 10.42 3.54 1.52
C GLU A 93 9.96 4.72 2.37
N GLY A 94 10.68 4.94 3.46
CA GLY A 94 10.34 6.01 4.39
C GLY A 94 9.32 5.61 5.45
N HIS A 95 8.94 4.33 5.51
CA HIS A 95 8.03 3.86 6.55
C HIS A 95 8.71 3.98 7.91
N PRO A 96 8.03 4.54 8.90
CA PRO A 96 8.65 4.78 10.21
C PRO A 96 8.94 3.51 10.99
N ASP A 97 8.25 2.40 10.73
CA ASP A 97 8.43 1.19 11.52
C ASP A 97 8.01 -0.04 10.71
N LEU A 98 9.01 -0.74 10.14
CA LEU A 98 8.78 -1.97 9.40
C LEU A 98 9.06 -3.23 10.19
N ARG A 99 9.14 -3.12 11.52
CA ARG A 99 9.36 -4.32 12.32
C ARG A 99 8.22 -5.31 12.11
N PRO A 100 8.52 -6.61 12.14
CA PRO A 100 7.48 -7.61 11.94
C PRO A 100 6.31 -7.43 12.91
N LEU A 101 5.11 -7.69 12.42
CA LEU A 101 3.92 -7.64 13.26
C LEU A 101 3.90 -8.77 14.27
N VAL A 102 4.44 -9.93 13.92
CA VAL A 102 4.54 -11.09 14.80
C VAL A 102 5.77 -10.89 15.67
N LEU A 103 5.56 -10.79 16.88
CA LEU A 103 6.65 -10.49 17.80
C LEU A 103 7.36 -11.74 18.21
N HIS A 104 7.76 -11.60 18.03
CA HIS A 104 8.08 -12.34 18.42
C HIS A 104 8.70 -12.51 19.37
N GLU A 105 8.05 -12.41 19.51
CA GLU A 105 8.05 -12.43 20.30
C GLU A 105 8.45 -13.15 20.84
N SER A 106 8.25 -13.32 20.67
CA SER A 106 8.37 -13.80 21.09
C SER A 106 9.02 -14.57 21.04
N PHE A 107 9.24 -14.79 20.62
CA PHE A 107 9.70 -15.35 20.41
C PHE A 107 10.77 -15.72 20.73
N PRO A 108 10.93 -16.05 21.00
CA PRO A 108 11.80 -16.24 21.31
C PRO A 108 12.76 -16.66 21.02
N GLU A 109 12.78 -16.77 20.66
CA GLU A 109 13.32 -16.98 20.40
C GLU A 109 13.81 -16.91 20.39
N GLY A 110 13.70 -16.98 20.42
CA GLY A 110 13.81 -16.71 20.40
C GLY A 110 14.07 -16.51 20.47
#